data_74aaeef08f9cbc2f52489b3758827c0c
#
_entry.id   74aaeef08f9cbc2f52489b3758827c0c
#
_cell.length_a   1.000
_cell.length_b   1.000
_cell.length_c   1.000
_cell.angle_alpha   90.00
_cell.angle_beta   90.00
_cell.angle_gamma   90.00
#
_symmetry.space_group_name_H-M   'P 1'
#
loop_
_entity.id
_entity.type
_entity.pdbx_description
1 polymer ?
#
loop_
_entity_poly.entity_id
_entity_poly.type
_entity_poly.pdbx_seq_one_letter_code
_entity_poly.pdbx_strand_id
1 'polypeptide(L)'
;MINVYLDSNIYIQEKYGLNNSYFLLLNQLIQTNEIRLLYSSVTKGEVFYHLRDSVESAVTAYNRAQSEFYKAYAHYGRFDYSKLKTETEISILENEFNKFWGQENSLELLLNNIDINNILSAHFNMEYPFEKKKRNEFKDAFMIEAIKLFIREHNEQVYLITQDNGVIQAVKDESNIKIFKSLEKFSRANEIKALYDNSYVELLNRYINSEDVKKKFLRVLENSELIRIGEFDYEVEAFDIDEVSIVVDFVTCNNQDNIQANLMFIIDYSIEASYIDIENSIYDPEDKCFIYKKYIYLSEKHKKNISVDLDFILQHDGTFYIQNDIESVKDLSVIELDDESLVDEPIIDMDEGLEYAEMLGDDYCYQDSFLENDDRIDQYSCENCSSPVDETTATLALNNQERILCDACLSNYNSDDEL
;
A
#
# COMPACT_ATOMS: atom_id res chain seq x y z
N MET A 1 -6.29 31.06 -3.31
CA MET A 1 -6.67 29.81 -2.60
C MET A 1 -6.91 28.73 -3.63
N ILE A 2 -6.30 27.58 -3.50
CA ILE A 2 -6.39 26.43 -4.43
C ILE A 2 -7.50 25.50 -3.95
N ASN A 3 -8.43 25.12 -4.84
CA ASN A 3 -9.47 24.15 -4.50
C ASN A 3 -8.94 22.74 -4.75
N VAL A 4 -8.97 21.89 -3.74
CA VAL A 4 -8.47 20.49 -3.80
C VAL A 4 -9.59 19.53 -3.47
N TYR A 5 -9.77 18.53 -4.30
CA TYR A 5 -10.69 17.42 -4.07
C TYR A 5 -9.89 16.12 -4.01
N LEU A 6 -10.06 15.37 -2.93
CA LEU A 6 -9.48 14.03 -2.76
C LEU A 6 -10.55 12.98 -3.04
N ASP A 7 -10.27 12.10 -3.97
CA ASP A 7 -11.07 10.90 -4.17
C ASP A 7 -10.94 9.93 -2.99
N SER A 8 -11.94 9.08 -2.77
CA SER A 8 -11.96 8.11 -1.66
C SER A 8 -10.75 7.17 -1.67
N ASN A 9 -10.29 6.78 -2.85
CA ASN A 9 -9.14 5.90 -3.02
C ASN A 9 -7.83 6.49 -2.44
N ILE A 10 -7.69 7.80 -2.38
CA ILE A 10 -6.52 8.46 -1.78
C ILE A 10 -6.49 8.25 -0.27
N TYR A 11 -7.63 8.41 0.42
CA TYR A 11 -7.73 8.15 1.86
C TYR A 11 -7.47 6.68 2.19
N ILE A 12 -7.93 5.76 1.34
CA ILE A 12 -7.75 4.31 1.49
C ILE A 12 -6.27 3.95 1.30
N GLN A 13 -5.63 4.47 0.26
CA GLN A 13 -4.21 4.24 -0.03
C GLN A 13 -3.31 4.69 1.12
N GLU A 14 -3.60 5.87 1.69
CA GLU A 14 -2.89 6.40 2.85
C GLU A 14 -3.32 5.71 4.16
N LYS A 15 -3.96 4.55 4.07
CA LYS A 15 -4.40 3.72 5.21
C LYS A 15 -5.16 4.52 6.28
N TYR A 16 -5.94 5.52 5.84
CA TYR A 16 -6.70 6.45 6.69
C TYR A 16 -5.84 7.27 7.65
N GLY A 17 -4.53 7.38 7.39
CA GLY A 17 -3.57 8.08 8.23
C GLY A 17 -3.59 9.59 8.00
N LEU A 18 -4.50 10.32 8.65
CA LEU A 18 -4.54 11.80 8.60
C LEU A 18 -3.34 12.48 9.26
N ASN A 19 -2.47 11.72 9.90
CA ASN A 19 -1.27 12.17 10.59
C ASN A 19 0.03 11.89 9.83
N ASN A 20 -0.05 11.36 8.61
CA ASN A 20 1.14 11.29 7.75
C ASN A 20 1.51 12.67 7.22
N SER A 21 2.73 12.83 6.76
CA SER A 21 3.30 14.12 6.37
C SER A 21 2.50 14.82 5.25
N TYR A 22 1.96 14.07 4.30
CA TYR A 22 1.18 14.66 3.20
C TYR A 22 -0.16 15.21 3.68
N PHE A 23 -0.86 14.50 4.56
CA PHE A 23 -2.09 15.01 5.17
C PHE A 23 -1.81 16.14 6.15
N LEU A 24 -0.70 16.11 6.88
CA LEU A 24 -0.29 17.22 7.74
C LEU A 24 0.04 18.48 6.94
N LEU A 25 0.76 18.35 5.82
CA LEU A 25 0.99 19.44 4.89
C LEU A 25 -0.33 20.01 4.35
N LEU A 26 -1.21 19.13 3.86
CA LEU A 26 -2.54 19.54 3.37
C LEU A 26 -3.33 20.27 4.46
N ASN A 27 -3.34 19.75 5.67
CA ASN A 27 -4.02 20.32 6.82
C ASN A 27 -3.44 21.72 7.16
N GLN A 28 -2.12 21.87 7.15
CA GLN A 28 -1.45 23.15 7.35
C GLN A 28 -1.86 24.17 6.27
N LEU A 29 -1.86 23.75 4.99
CA LEU A 29 -2.26 24.63 3.88
C LEU A 29 -3.76 25.01 3.92
N ILE A 30 -4.62 24.15 4.44
CA ILE A 30 -6.03 24.46 4.70
C ILE A 30 -6.13 25.52 5.82
N GLN A 31 -5.39 25.34 6.92
CA GLN A 31 -5.41 26.25 8.06
C GLN A 31 -4.85 27.64 7.73
N THR A 32 -3.86 27.71 6.83
CA THR A 32 -3.28 28.99 6.35
C THR A 32 -4.09 29.67 5.25
N ASN A 33 -5.25 29.15 4.88
CA ASN A 33 -6.11 29.63 3.80
C ASN A 33 -5.50 29.58 2.39
N GLU A 34 -4.49 28.77 2.19
CA GLU A 34 -3.89 28.55 0.87
C GLU A 34 -4.71 27.55 0.05
N ILE A 35 -5.27 26.55 0.73
CA ILE A 35 -6.10 25.50 0.14
C ILE A 35 -7.52 25.52 0.70
N ARG A 36 -8.50 25.33 -0.18
CA ARG A 36 -9.87 24.94 0.17
C ARG A 36 -10.06 23.47 -0.13
N LEU A 37 -10.38 22.68 0.89
CA LEU A 37 -10.70 21.27 0.73
C LEU A 37 -12.16 21.10 0.28
N LEU A 38 -12.33 20.54 -0.92
CA LEU A 38 -13.66 20.16 -1.42
C LEU A 38 -13.89 18.67 -1.12
N TYR A 39 -15.10 18.34 -0.68
CA TYR A 39 -15.51 16.95 -0.47
C TYR A 39 -17.02 16.79 -0.75
N SER A 40 -17.48 15.57 -0.89
CA SER A 40 -18.91 15.28 -1.08
C SER A 40 -19.40 14.22 -0.09
N SER A 41 -20.71 14.14 0.09
CA SER A 41 -21.34 13.08 0.88
C SER A 41 -21.05 11.67 0.30
N VAL A 42 -20.82 11.56 -1.01
CA VAL A 42 -20.42 10.30 -1.67
C VAL A 42 -19.06 9.87 -1.19
N THR A 43 -18.03 10.72 -1.35
CA THR A 43 -16.66 10.42 -0.89
C THR A 43 -16.61 10.13 0.60
N LYS A 44 -17.30 10.94 1.41
CA LYS A 44 -17.40 10.73 2.86
C LYS A 44 -18.02 9.38 3.20
N GLY A 45 -19.12 9.02 2.55
CA GLY A 45 -19.80 7.74 2.75
C GLY A 45 -18.93 6.55 2.36
N GLU A 46 -18.18 6.68 1.27
CA GLU A 46 -17.28 5.63 0.76
C GLU A 46 -16.07 5.43 1.67
N VAL A 47 -15.41 6.51 2.10
CA VAL A 47 -14.32 6.45 3.07
C VAL A 47 -14.78 5.79 4.36
N PHE A 48 -15.93 6.17 4.91
CA PHE A 48 -16.45 5.57 6.14
C PHE A 48 -16.84 4.09 5.97
N TYR A 49 -17.38 3.72 4.80
CA TYR A 49 -17.71 2.33 4.53
C TYR A 49 -16.45 1.44 4.58
N HIS A 50 -15.42 1.82 3.84
CA HIS A 50 -14.16 1.06 3.81
C HIS A 50 -13.36 1.16 5.12
N LEU A 51 -13.42 2.29 5.81
CA LEU A 51 -12.81 2.46 7.14
C LEU A 51 -13.38 1.46 8.14
N ARG A 52 -14.71 1.33 8.19
CA ARG A 52 -15.40 0.40 9.11
C ARG A 52 -14.98 -1.03 8.85
N ASP A 53 -14.99 -1.46 7.59
CA ASP A 53 -14.58 -2.80 7.18
C ASP A 53 -13.12 -3.08 7.56
N SER A 54 -12.21 -2.13 7.29
CA SER A 54 -10.80 -2.24 7.65
C SER A 54 -10.58 -2.31 9.17
N VAL A 55 -11.26 -1.47 9.94
CA VAL A 55 -11.15 -1.46 11.41
C VAL A 55 -11.71 -2.74 12.03
N GLU A 56 -12.86 -3.22 11.53
CA GLU A 56 -13.45 -4.47 12.00
C GLU A 56 -12.51 -5.65 11.82
N SER A 57 -11.90 -5.75 10.63
CA SER A 57 -10.91 -6.77 10.30
C SER A 57 -9.67 -6.67 11.20
N ALA A 58 -9.12 -5.47 11.37
CA ALA A 58 -7.92 -5.22 12.18
C ALA A 58 -8.18 -5.52 13.68
N VAL A 59 -9.30 -5.05 14.23
CA VAL A 59 -9.68 -5.30 15.64
C VAL A 59 -9.92 -6.79 15.89
N THR A 60 -10.53 -7.48 14.94
CA THR A 60 -10.76 -8.93 15.03
C THR A 60 -9.44 -9.69 15.05
N ALA A 61 -8.52 -9.38 14.14
CA ALA A 61 -7.19 -9.98 14.07
C ALA A 61 -6.37 -9.69 15.35
N TYR A 62 -6.37 -8.44 15.82
CA TYR A 62 -5.69 -8.05 17.05
C TYR A 62 -6.22 -8.80 18.27
N ASN A 63 -7.53 -8.82 18.48
CA ASN A 63 -8.15 -9.51 19.61
C ASN A 63 -7.89 -11.01 19.58
N ARG A 64 -7.86 -11.63 18.39
CA ARG A 64 -7.49 -13.04 18.21
C ARG A 64 -6.03 -13.28 18.60
N ALA A 65 -5.10 -12.50 18.07
CA ALA A 65 -3.68 -12.62 18.37
C ALA A 65 -3.40 -12.43 19.89
N GLN A 66 -4.02 -11.44 20.52
CA GLN A 66 -3.93 -11.24 21.97
C GLN A 66 -4.47 -12.43 22.75
N SER A 67 -5.61 -12.99 22.34
CA SER A 67 -6.20 -14.15 23.00
C SER A 67 -5.30 -15.38 22.90
N GLU A 68 -4.68 -15.61 21.76
CA GLU A 68 -3.74 -16.72 21.54
C GLU A 68 -2.47 -16.53 22.38
N PHE A 69 -1.91 -15.31 22.39
CA PHE A 69 -0.77 -14.97 23.23
C PHE A 69 -1.10 -15.19 24.72
N TYR A 70 -2.22 -14.69 25.21
CA TYR A 70 -2.66 -14.89 26.59
C TYR A 70 -2.79 -16.38 26.95
N LYS A 71 -3.37 -17.20 26.08
CA LYS A 71 -3.48 -18.65 26.31
C LYS A 71 -2.11 -19.32 26.43
N ALA A 72 -1.14 -18.93 25.59
CA ALA A 72 0.19 -19.50 25.58
C ALA A 72 1.03 -19.08 26.81
N TYR A 73 0.87 -17.85 27.30
CA TYR A 73 1.72 -17.25 28.33
C TYR A 73 1.03 -16.98 29.65
N ALA A 74 -0.24 -17.37 29.83
CA ALA A 74 -1.01 -17.14 31.07
C ALA A 74 -0.32 -17.65 32.35
N HIS A 75 0.54 -18.67 32.22
CA HIS A 75 1.28 -19.26 33.33
C HIS A 75 2.59 -18.50 33.67
N TYR A 76 3.07 -17.60 32.79
CA TYR A 76 4.39 -16.97 32.92
C TYR A 76 4.35 -15.53 33.37
N GLY A 77 3.19 -14.85 33.38
CA GLY A 77 3.13 -13.46 33.72
C GLY A 77 1.74 -12.90 33.98
N ARG A 78 1.72 -11.71 34.55
CA ARG A 78 0.51 -10.89 34.66
C ARG A 78 0.44 -10.02 33.40
N PHE A 79 -0.36 -10.45 32.44
CA PHE A 79 -0.66 -9.64 31.26
C PHE A 79 -2.05 -9.06 31.42
N ASP A 80 -2.17 -7.74 31.34
CA ASP A 80 -3.45 -7.07 31.25
C ASP A 80 -4.02 -7.32 29.83
N TYR A 81 -5.08 -8.10 29.78
CA TYR A 81 -5.78 -8.39 28.55
C TYR A 81 -7.03 -7.52 28.46
N SER A 82 -6.99 -6.53 27.57
CA SER A 82 -8.16 -5.72 27.22
C SER A 82 -8.49 -5.88 25.75
N LYS A 83 -9.68 -6.37 25.47
CA LYS A 83 -10.20 -6.42 24.09
C LYS A 83 -10.49 -5.02 23.59
N LEU A 84 -10.05 -4.74 22.38
CA LEU A 84 -10.53 -3.56 21.64
C LEU A 84 -11.99 -3.75 21.25
N LYS A 85 -12.75 -2.66 21.30
CA LYS A 85 -14.17 -2.63 20.88
C LYS A 85 -14.25 -1.94 19.53
N THR A 86 -14.71 -2.67 18.53
CA THR A 86 -14.81 -2.19 17.14
C THR A 86 -15.53 -0.85 17.03
N GLU A 87 -16.69 -0.70 17.69
CA GLU A 87 -17.47 0.54 17.62
C GLU A 87 -16.73 1.73 18.23
N THR A 88 -15.90 1.50 19.25
CA THR A 88 -15.11 2.56 19.88
C THR A 88 -14.03 3.04 18.93
N GLU A 89 -13.28 2.11 18.32
CA GLU A 89 -12.20 2.44 17.39
C GLU A 89 -12.74 3.12 16.11
N ILE A 90 -13.86 2.63 15.57
CA ILE A 90 -14.57 3.27 14.45
C ILE A 90 -14.94 4.70 14.82
N SER A 91 -15.59 4.90 15.99
CA SER A 91 -16.03 6.24 16.42
C SER A 91 -14.89 7.23 16.59
N ILE A 92 -13.73 6.78 17.06
CA ILE A 92 -12.54 7.62 17.21
C ILE A 92 -12.10 8.12 15.83
N LEU A 93 -11.92 7.21 14.89
CA LEU A 93 -11.44 7.56 13.54
C LEU A 93 -12.45 8.38 12.76
N GLU A 94 -13.77 8.03 12.82
CA GLU A 94 -14.81 8.84 12.18
C GLU A 94 -14.86 10.28 12.73
N ASN A 95 -14.59 10.47 14.03
CA ASN A 95 -14.52 11.79 14.61
C ASN A 95 -13.30 12.58 14.12
N GLU A 96 -12.15 11.94 13.91
CA GLU A 96 -10.97 12.59 13.32
C GLU A 96 -11.25 13.04 11.88
N PHE A 97 -11.84 12.19 11.05
CA PHE A 97 -12.25 12.55 9.70
C PHE A 97 -13.31 13.68 9.69
N ASN A 98 -14.28 13.62 10.59
CA ASN A 98 -15.29 14.69 10.69
C ASN A 98 -14.65 16.04 11.09
N LYS A 99 -13.61 16.03 11.93
CA LYS A 99 -12.83 17.25 12.25
C LYS A 99 -12.05 17.73 11.03
N PHE A 100 -11.42 16.82 10.29
CA PHE A 100 -10.66 17.16 9.09
C PHE A 100 -11.54 17.79 8.00
N TRP A 101 -12.70 17.22 7.71
CA TRP A 101 -13.66 17.82 6.75
C TRP A 101 -14.44 19.00 7.31
N GLY A 102 -14.54 19.15 8.63
CA GLY A 102 -15.25 20.25 9.29
C GLY A 102 -14.43 21.53 9.50
N GLN A 103 -13.26 21.66 8.87
CA GLN A 103 -12.43 22.86 8.96
C GLN A 103 -13.10 24.05 8.27
N GLU A 104 -12.74 25.27 8.67
CA GLU A 104 -13.31 26.51 8.15
C GLU A 104 -13.17 26.64 6.62
N ASN A 105 -12.06 26.17 6.09
CA ASN A 105 -11.78 26.19 4.65
C ASN A 105 -12.11 24.86 3.95
N SER A 106 -13.00 24.06 4.50
CA SER A 106 -13.55 22.90 3.83
C SER A 106 -14.95 23.19 3.34
N LEU A 107 -15.28 22.72 2.16
CA LEU A 107 -16.58 22.92 1.52
C LEU A 107 -17.17 21.60 1.04
N GLU A 108 -18.37 21.29 1.52
CA GLU A 108 -19.14 20.15 1.02
C GLU A 108 -19.81 20.49 -0.30
N LEU A 109 -19.53 19.74 -1.34
CA LEU A 109 -20.21 19.82 -2.62
C LEU A 109 -21.56 19.09 -2.52
N LEU A 110 -22.63 19.86 -2.57
CA LEU A 110 -24.00 19.35 -2.45
C LEU A 110 -24.43 18.64 -3.74
N LEU A 111 -25.10 17.50 -3.60
CA LEU A 111 -25.56 16.68 -4.72
C LEU A 111 -26.98 17.05 -5.21
N ASN A 112 -27.68 17.91 -4.50
CA ASN A 112 -29.09 18.24 -4.78
C ASN A 112 -29.32 19.00 -6.09
N ASN A 113 -28.30 19.67 -6.62
CA ASN A 113 -28.38 20.48 -7.84
C ASN A 113 -27.64 19.88 -9.05
N ILE A 114 -27.13 18.65 -8.94
CA ILE A 114 -26.46 17.98 -10.05
C ILE A 114 -27.49 17.55 -11.11
N ASP A 115 -27.05 17.50 -12.38
CA ASP A 115 -27.89 17.02 -13.47
C ASP A 115 -27.85 15.50 -13.57
N ILE A 116 -28.86 14.84 -13.00
CA ILE A 116 -28.99 13.38 -13.04
C ILE A 116 -29.12 12.87 -14.50
N ASN A 117 -29.67 13.68 -15.42
CA ASN A 117 -29.82 13.24 -16.81
C ASN A 117 -28.47 13.08 -17.49
N ASN A 118 -27.47 13.92 -17.15
CA ASN A 118 -26.10 13.74 -17.64
C ASN A 118 -25.52 12.41 -17.19
N ILE A 119 -25.69 12.05 -15.92
CA ILE A 119 -25.22 10.78 -15.35
C ILE A 119 -25.90 9.59 -16.05
N LEU A 120 -27.22 9.65 -16.23
CA LEU A 120 -27.97 8.59 -16.90
C LEU A 120 -27.58 8.48 -18.38
N SER A 121 -27.37 9.60 -19.06
CA SER A 121 -26.92 9.63 -20.44
C SER A 121 -25.54 8.97 -20.58
N ALA A 122 -24.59 9.36 -19.74
CA ALA A 122 -23.24 8.75 -19.71
C ALA A 122 -23.31 7.23 -19.44
N HIS A 123 -24.17 6.81 -18.50
CA HIS A 123 -24.37 5.39 -18.20
C HIS A 123 -24.92 4.60 -19.40
N PHE A 124 -25.95 5.10 -20.09
CA PHE A 124 -26.52 4.42 -21.25
C PHE A 124 -25.61 4.43 -22.47
N ASN A 125 -24.82 5.48 -22.65
CA ASN A 125 -23.85 5.60 -23.73
C ASN A 125 -22.52 4.88 -23.44
N MET A 126 -22.34 4.32 -22.24
CA MET A 126 -21.07 3.73 -21.80
C MET A 126 -19.90 4.72 -21.89
N GLU A 127 -20.16 5.98 -21.56
CA GLU A 127 -19.16 7.03 -21.42
C GLU A 127 -18.54 6.99 -20.03
N TYR A 128 -17.26 7.35 -19.91
CA TYR A 128 -16.59 7.37 -18.62
C TYR A 128 -17.35 8.24 -17.58
N PRO A 129 -17.39 7.79 -16.29
CA PRO A 129 -16.66 6.68 -15.70
C PRO A 129 -17.25 5.28 -15.96
N PHE A 130 -18.36 5.17 -16.70
CA PHE A 130 -19.01 3.90 -17.02
C PHE A 130 -18.32 3.19 -18.19
N GLU A 131 -17.93 1.93 -17.97
CA GLU A 131 -17.36 1.06 -18.98
C GLU A 131 -18.12 -0.27 -19.06
N LYS A 132 -17.93 -1.06 -20.12
CA LYS A 132 -18.59 -2.36 -20.29
C LYS A 132 -18.35 -3.31 -19.11
N LYS A 133 -17.17 -3.24 -18.47
CA LYS A 133 -16.79 -4.06 -17.32
C LYS A 133 -17.11 -3.38 -15.98
N LYS A 134 -17.27 -2.05 -15.96
CA LYS A 134 -17.52 -1.21 -14.78
C LYS A 134 -18.80 -0.41 -14.98
N ARG A 135 -19.96 -1.05 -14.84
CA ARG A 135 -21.28 -0.42 -15.07
C ARG A 135 -21.85 0.31 -13.87
N ASN A 136 -21.34 0.07 -12.69
CA ASN A 136 -21.93 0.55 -11.43
C ASN A 136 -21.19 1.76 -10.81
N GLU A 137 -20.41 2.49 -11.64
CA GLU A 137 -19.60 3.64 -11.20
C GLU A 137 -20.45 4.92 -11.00
N PHE A 138 -21.66 4.74 -10.45
CA PHE A 138 -22.56 5.89 -10.18
C PHE A 138 -21.97 6.83 -9.13
N LYS A 139 -21.24 6.34 -8.16
CA LYS A 139 -20.60 7.15 -7.13
C LYS A 139 -19.60 8.14 -7.77
N ASP A 140 -18.75 7.64 -8.64
CA ASP A 140 -17.78 8.46 -9.37
C ASP A 140 -18.48 9.48 -10.27
N ALA A 141 -19.54 9.07 -10.97
CA ALA A 141 -20.32 9.99 -11.80
C ALA A 141 -20.95 11.11 -10.96
N PHE A 142 -21.50 10.81 -9.77
CA PHE A 142 -22.03 11.82 -8.85
C PHE A 142 -20.94 12.78 -8.37
N MET A 143 -19.78 12.27 -7.99
CA MET A 143 -18.61 13.05 -7.60
C MET A 143 -18.18 14.00 -8.72
N ILE A 144 -18.00 13.46 -9.93
CA ILE A 144 -17.57 14.23 -11.10
C ILE A 144 -18.57 15.35 -11.41
N GLU A 145 -19.87 15.07 -11.43
CA GLU A 145 -20.90 16.09 -11.69
C GLU A 145 -20.93 17.16 -10.60
N ALA A 146 -20.70 16.80 -9.33
CA ALA A 146 -20.60 17.79 -8.25
C ALA A 146 -19.39 18.73 -8.43
N ILE A 147 -18.24 18.19 -8.84
CA ILE A 147 -17.05 18.99 -9.16
C ILE A 147 -17.32 19.91 -10.37
N LYS A 148 -17.92 19.38 -11.43
CA LYS A 148 -18.28 20.17 -12.63
C LYS A 148 -19.30 21.26 -12.29
N LEU A 149 -20.26 20.98 -11.42
CA LEU A 149 -21.21 22.00 -10.94
C LEU A 149 -20.50 23.11 -10.20
N PHE A 150 -19.62 22.78 -9.26
CA PHE A 150 -18.81 23.76 -8.53
C PHE A 150 -18.00 24.66 -9.49
N ILE A 151 -17.35 24.06 -10.49
CA ILE A 151 -16.58 24.83 -11.51
C ILE A 151 -17.50 25.77 -12.28
N ARG A 152 -18.68 25.33 -12.68
CA ARG A 152 -19.65 26.19 -13.42
C ARG A 152 -20.17 27.35 -12.59
N GLU A 153 -20.39 27.12 -11.29
CA GLU A 153 -20.93 28.15 -10.40
C GLU A 153 -19.89 29.20 -9.96
N HIS A 154 -18.64 28.77 -9.75
CA HIS A 154 -17.60 29.61 -9.18
C HIS A 154 -16.57 30.09 -10.22
N ASN A 155 -16.51 29.44 -11.39
CA ASN A 155 -15.49 29.65 -12.42
C ASN A 155 -14.06 29.53 -11.86
N GLU A 156 -13.87 28.59 -10.93
CA GLU A 156 -12.61 28.31 -10.25
C GLU A 156 -12.04 26.97 -10.71
N GLN A 157 -10.69 26.85 -10.68
CA GLN A 157 -10.00 25.59 -10.98
C GLN A 157 -10.06 24.65 -9.78
N VAL A 158 -10.15 23.36 -10.04
CA VAL A 158 -10.12 22.27 -9.05
C VAL A 158 -8.94 21.34 -9.32
N TYR A 159 -8.18 21.06 -8.29
CA TYR A 159 -7.12 20.05 -8.27
C TYR A 159 -7.72 18.75 -7.76
N LEU A 160 -7.91 17.82 -8.67
CA LEU A 160 -8.48 16.49 -8.36
C LEU A 160 -7.35 15.50 -8.16
N ILE A 161 -7.31 14.88 -6.98
CA ILE A 161 -6.34 13.84 -6.66
C ILE A 161 -7.08 12.51 -6.69
N THR A 162 -6.74 11.66 -7.67
CA THR A 162 -7.36 10.34 -7.89
C THR A 162 -6.45 9.40 -8.66
N GLN A 163 -6.52 8.12 -8.38
CA GLN A 163 -5.86 7.05 -9.15
C GLN A 163 -6.82 6.32 -10.10
N ASP A 164 -8.14 6.55 -9.98
CA ASP A 164 -9.11 5.86 -10.83
C ASP A 164 -9.03 6.35 -12.27
N ASN A 165 -8.69 5.42 -13.17
CA ASN A 165 -8.57 5.72 -14.59
C ASN A 165 -9.91 6.10 -15.22
N GLY A 166 -11.03 5.57 -14.73
CA GLY A 166 -12.38 5.93 -15.19
C GLY A 166 -12.69 7.39 -14.89
N VAL A 167 -12.38 7.83 -13.68
CA VAL A 167 -12.50 9.23 -13.25
C VAL A 167 -11.58 10.12 -14.06
N ILE A 168 -10.30 9.75 -14.23
CA ILE A 168 -9.32 10.50 -15.03
C ILE A 168 -9.83 10.70 -16.47
N GLN A 169 -10.31 9.64 -17.12
CA GLN A 169 -10.82 9.72 -18.48
C GLN A 169 -12.10 10.56 -18.59
N ALA A 170 -12.97 10.52 -17.57
CA ALA A 170 -14.21 11.30 -17.54
C ALA A 170 -14.00 12.82 -17.45
N VAL A 171 -12.85 13.25 -16.93
CA VAL A 171 -12.54 14.68 -16.72
C VAL A 171 -11.35 15.20 -17.53
N LYS A 172 -10.74 14.37 -18.40
CA LYS A 172 -9.53 14.72 -19.15
C LYS A 172 -9.68 15.97 -20.04
N ASP A 173 -10.88 16.23 -20.54
CA ASP A 173 -11.17 17.34 -21.45
C ASP A 173 -11.64 18.61 -20.70
N GLU A 174 -11.74 18.54 -19.35
CA GLU A 174 -12.15 19.66 -18.52
C GLU A 174 -10.95 20.55 -18.17
N SER A 175 -10.83 21.69 -18.87
CA SER A 175 -9.68 22.62 -18.70
C SER A 175 -9.50 23.15 -17.29
N ASN A 176 -10.56 23.20 -16.48
CA ASN A 176 -10.57 23.70 -15.13
C ASN A 176 -10.33 22.60 -14.08
N ILE A 177 -10.01 21.36 -14.51
CA ILE A 177 -9.63 20.28 -13.62
C ILE A 177 -8.17 19.92 -13.86
N LYS A 178 -7.33 20.05 -12.83
CA LYS A 178 -5.94 19.58 -12.85
C LYS A 178 -5.85 18.30 -12.04
N ILE A 179 -5.33 17.24 -12.66
CA ILE A 179 -5.33 15.88 -12.09
C ILE A 179 -3.96 15.54 -11.52
N PHE A 180 -3.95 14.95 -10.32
CA PHE A 180 -2.78 14.33 -9.69
C PHE A 180 -3.11 12.90 -9.28
N LYS A 181 -2.16 11.99 -9.44
CA LYS A 181 -2.35 10.57 -9.13
C LYS A 181 -2.06 10.21 -7.66
N SER A 182 -1.44 11.12 -6.89
CA SER A 182 -1.14 10.91 -5.48
C SER A 182 -0.96 12.24 -4.76
N LEU A 183 -1.07 12.23 -3.42
CA LEU A 183 -0.72 13.37 -2.58
C LEU A 183 0.75 13.76 -2.73
N GLU A 184 1.63 12.79 -2.90
CA GLU A 184 3.04 13.01 -3.19
C GLU A 184 3.25 13.84 -4.47
N LYS A 185 2.63 13.45 -5.60
CA LYS A 185 2.75 14.21 -6.86
C LYS A 185 2.11 15.60 -6.76
N PHE A 186 1.04 15.71 -5.98
CA PHE A 186 0.41 17.00 -5.70
C PHE A 186 1.35 17.91 -4.88
N SER A 187 1.92 17.43 -3.78
CA SER A 187 2.81 18.21 -2.91
C SER A 187 4.05 18.72 -3.65
N ARG A 188 4.54 17.95 -4.62
CA ARG A 188 5.72 18.28 -5.44
C ARG A 188 5.45 19.24 -6.59
N ALA A 189 4.20 19.56 -6.89
CA ALA A 189 3.88 20.54 -7.92
C ALA A 189 4.43 21.93 -7.53
N ASN A 190 5.04 22.63 -8.49
CA ASN A 190 5.71 23.91 -8.23
C ASN A 190 4.81 24.94 -7.55
N GLU A 191 3.54 25.00 -7.96
CA GLU A 191 2.54 25.89 -7.38
C GLU A 191 2.21 25.55 -5.92
N ILE A 192 2.32 24.28 -5.53
CA ILE A 192 2.10 23.83 -4.16
C ILE A 192 3.36 24.08 -3.34
N LYS A 193 4.54 23.75 -3.89
CA LYS A 193 5.82 24.06 -3.25
C LYS A 193 6.00 25.53 -2.90
N ALA A 194 5.39 26.41 -3.68
CA ALA A 194 5.43 27.86 -3.41
C ALA A 194 4.57 28.31 -2.22
N LEU A 195 3.68 27.46 -1.70
CA LEU A 195 2.74 27.80 -0.63
C LEU A 195 3.25 27.50 0.78
N TYR A 196 4.27 26.68 0.93
CA TYR A 196 4.79 26.33 2.25
C TYR A 196 6.19 26.88 2.48
N ASP A 197 6.50 27.16 3.77
CA ASP A 197 7.79 27.75 4.16
C ASP A 197 8.91 26.72 4.02
N ASN A 198 9.92 27.05 3.21
CA ASN A 198 11.09 26.24 2.96
C ASN A 198 12.27 26.55 3.90
N SER A 199 12.10 27.44 4.89
CA SER A 199 13.20 27.88 5.76
C SER A 199 13.87 26.73 6.51
N TYR A 200 13.10 25.77 6.98
CA TYR A 200 13.61 24.57 7.66
C TYR A 200 14.14 23.51 6.70
N VAL A 201 13.67 23.47 5.46
CA VAL A 201 14.08 22.46 4.46
C VAL A 201 15.59 22.54 4.21
N GLU A 202 16.13 23.73 4.00
CA GLU A 202 17.57 23.90 3.77
C GLU A 202 18.42 23.53 5.00
N LEU A 203 17.95 23.88 6.19
CA LEU A 203 18.64 23.56 7.45
C LEU A 203 18.65 22.05 7.69
N LEU A 204 17.50 21.39 7.52
CA LEU A 204 17.36 19.94 7.65
C LEU A 204 18.17 19.19 6.59
N ASN A 205 18.17 19.65 5.33
CA ASN A 205 19.01 19.03 4.30
C ASN A 205 20.50 19.05 4.68
N ARG A 206 20.98 20.12 5.26
CA ARG A 206 22.37 20.18 5.77
C ARG A 206 22.61 19.20 6.92
N TYR A 207 21.68 19.11 7.85
CA TYR A 207 21.78 18.21 8.99
C TYR A 207 21.77 16.72 8.55
N ILE A 208 20.83 16.33 7.72
CA ILE A 208 20.65 14.94 7.25
C ILE A 208 21.83 14.48 6.39
N ASN A 209 22.37 15.38 5.56
CA ASN A 209 23.53 15.09 4.73
C ASN A 209 24.86 15.27 5.49
N SER A 210 24.83 15.56 6.80
CA SER A 210 26.03 15.48 7.62
C SER A 210 26.58 14.04 7.66
N GLU A 211 27.89 13.89 7.74
CA GLU A 211 28.55 12.57 7.64
C GLU A 211 28.05 11.58 8.66
N ASP A 212 27.81 12.04 9.90
CA ASP A 212 27.37 11.18 10.99
C ASP A 212 25.93 10.68 10.82
N VAL A 213 25.03 11.57 10.36
CA VAL A 213 23.61 11.23 10.15
C VAL A 213 23.45 10.35 8.91
N LYS A 214 24.12 10.71 7.80
CA LYS A 214 24.11 9.91 6.58
C LYS A 214 24.62 8.50 6.81
N LYS A 215 25.68 8.30 7.57
CA LYS A 215 26.19 6.97 7.93
C LYS A 215 25.19 6.10 8.70
N LYS A 216 24.34 6.71 9.54
CA LYS A 216 23.29 5.95 10.23
C LYS A 216 22.25 5.43 9.26
N PHE A 217 21.79 6.26 8.33
CA PHE A 217 20.85 5.83 7.30
C PHE A 217 21.44 4.74 6.39
N LEU A 218 22.68 4.89 5.96
CA LEU A 218 23.36 3.87 5.15
C LEU A 218 23.40 2.52 5.85
N ARG A 219 23.72 2.47 7.14
CA ARG A 219 23.71 1.20 7.91
C ARG A 219 22.33 0.54 7.96
N VAL A 220 21.25 1.31 8.02
CA VAL A 220 19.89 0.75 7.99
C VAL A 220 19.61 0.16 6.63
N LEU A 221 19.93 0.86 5.56
CA LEU A 221 19.74 0.40 4.18
C LEU A 221 20.59 -0.83 3.84
N GLU A 222 21.86 -0.88 4.30
CA GLU A 222 22.75 -2.05 4.12
C GLU A 222 22.24 -3.30 4.84
N ASN A 223 21.38 -3.15 5.86
CA ASN A 223 20.77 -4.26 6.59
C ASN A 223 19.28 -4.46 6.21
N SER A 224 18.81 -3.83 5.15
CA SER A 224 17.42 -3.96 4.71
C SER A 224 17.16 -5.34 4.12
N GLU A 225 15.95 -5.83 4.33
CA GLU A 225 15.46 -7.04 3.68
C GLU A 225 15.03 -6.70 2.24
N LEU A 226 15.49 -7.50 1.28
CA LEU A 226 15.08 -7.37 -0.10
C LEU A 226 13.89 -8.29 -0.36
N ILE A 227 12.78 -7.72 -0.81
CA ILE A 227 11.60 -8.50 -1.19
C ILE A 227 11.31 -8.23 -2.67
N ARG A 228 11.33 -9.28 -3.49
CA ARG A 228 10.91 -9.15 -4.88
C ARG A 228 9.39 -9.22 -5.01
N ILE A 229 8.86 -8.31 -5.82
CA ILE A 229 7.46 -8.30 -6.25
C ILE A 229 7.45 -8.64 -7.74
N GLY A 230 7.03 -9.86 -8.12
CA GLY A 230 6.95 -10.27 -9.53
C GLY A 230 6.82 -11.77 -9.74
N GLU A 231 6.74 -12.19 -11.03
CA GLU A 231 6.51 -13.60 -11.43
C GLU A 231 7.76 -14.48 -11.38
N PHE A 232 8.96 -13.93 -11.17
CA PHE A 232 10.20 -14.70 -11.19
C PHE A 232 10.74 -14.89 -9.77
N ASP A 233 10.82 -16.16 -9.34
CA ASP A 233 11.54 -16.56 -8.13
C ASP A 233 13.01 -16.69 -8.46
N TYR A 234 13.84 -15.75 -8.00
CA TYR A 234 15.28 -15.89 -7.98
C TYR A 234 15.84 -15.62 -6.58
N GLU A 235 16.94 -16.26 -6.30
CA GLU A 235 17.67 -16.07 -5.06
C GLU A 235 18.67 -14.90 -5.21
N VAL A 236 18.58 -13.91 -4.33
CA VAL A 236 19.54 -12.80 -4.31
C VAL A 236 20.77 -13.26 -3.57
N GLU A 237 21.91 -13.29 -4.26
CA GLU A 237 23.20 -13.73 -3.72
C GLU A 237 24.02 -12.58 -3.13
N ALA A 238 23.96 -11.43 -3.78
CA ALA A 238 24.63 -10.22 -3.33
C ALA A 238 23.77 -8.96 -3.55
N PHE A 239 23.93 -8.00 -2.65
CA PHE A 239 23.30 -6.70 -2.71
C PHE A 239 24.29 -5.63 -2.30
N ASP A 240 24.51 -4.67 -3.16
CA ASP A 240 25.41 -3.55 -2.93
C ASP A 240 24.72 -2.23 -3.20
N ILE A 241 24.86 -1.29 -2.27
CA ILE A 241 24.36 0.08 -2.44
C ILE A 241 25.43 0.91 -3.12
N ASP A 242 25.16 1.33 -4.35
CA ASP A 242 26.09 2.11 -5.17
C ASP A 242 26.12 3.58 -4.75
N GLU A 243 24.92 4.19 -4.60
CA GLU A 243 24.79 5.59 -4.21
C GLU A 243 23.47 5.82 -3.43
N VAL A 244 23.53 6.71 -2.42
CA VAL A 244 22.35 7.19 -1.70
C VAL A 244 22.36 8.70 -1.65
N SER A 245 21.28 9.29 -2.15
CA SER A 245 20.97 10.71 -2.01
C SER A 245 19.72 10.89 -1.15
N ILE A 246 19.80 11.78 -0.16
CA ILE A 246 18.69 12.06 0.76
C ILE A 246 18.30 13.52 0.60
N VAL A 247 17.04 13.75 0.29
CA VAL A 247 16.49 15.10 0.08
C VAL A 247 15.29 15.29 1.00
N VAL A 248 15.24 16.44 1.70
CA VAL A 248 14.04 16.85 2.42
C VAL A 248 13.04 17.40 1.40
N ASP A 249 11.90 16.73 1.24
CA ASP A 249 10.88 17.14 0.27
C ASP A 249 10.08 18.33 0.82
N PHE A 250 9.60 18.21 2.04
CA PHE A 250 8.93 19.30 2.77
C PHE A 250 8.96 19.06 4.29
N VAL A 251 8.60 20.10 5.02
CA VAL A 251 8.60 20.14 6.47
C VAL A 251 7.25 20.66 6.96
N THR A 252 6.69 19.99 7.98
CA THR A 252 5.50 20.43 8.70
C THR A 252 5.85 20.67 10.16
N CYS A 253 5.30 21.72 10.74
CA CYS A 253 5.52 22.06 12.14
C CYS A 253 4.29 21.67 12.96
N ASN A 254 4.43 20.68 13.85
CA ASN A 254 3.34 20.28 14.77
C ASN A 254 3.21 21.26 15.95
N ASN A 255 4.34 21.83 16.38
CA ASN A 255 4.44 22.91 17.38
C ASN A 255 5.81 23.58 17.24
N GLN A 256 6.14 24.57 18.13
CA GLN A 256 7.36 25.36 18.00
C GLN A 256 8.67 24.56 17.95
N ASP A 257 8.71 23.36 18.52
CA ASP A 257 9.93 22.57 18.65
C ASP A 257 9.87 21.23 17.91
N ASN A 258 8.66 20.71 17.61
CA ASN A 258 8.46 19.43 16.95
C ASN A 258 8.16 19.62 15.46
N ILE A 259 9.04 19.11 14.66
CA ILE A 259 9.01 19.22 13.21
C ILE A 259 8.90 17.81 12.64
N GLN A 260 7.94 17.58 11.76
CA GLN A 260 7.90 16.39 10.94
C GLN A 260 8.39 16.73 9.55
N ALA A 261 9.30 15.94 9.02
CA ALA A 261 9.81 16.10 7.67
C ALA A 261 9.59 14.85 6.84
N ASN A 262 9.20 15.05 5.58
CA ASN A 262 9.20 14.01 4.59
C ASN A 262 10.56 14.00 3.90
N LEU A 263 11.23 12.85 3.96
CA LEU A 263 12.53 12.60 3.34
C LEU A 263 12.38 11.70 2.14
N MET A 264 12.99 12.09 1.04
CA MET A 264 13.11 11.26 -0.13
C MET A 264 14.50 10.63 -0.18
N PHE A 265 14.56 9.31 -0.07
CA PHE A 265 15.75 8.51 -0.32
C PHE A 265 15.75 8.10 -1.79
N ILE A 266 16.79 8.47 -2.49
CA ILE A 266 17.06 8.05 -3.87
C ILE A 266 18.23 7.07 -3.76
N ILE A 267 17.97 5.81 -4.00
CA ILE A 267 18.92 4.71 -3.79
C ILE A 267 19.23 4.10 -5.14
N ASP A 268 20.48 4.18 -5.55
CA ASP A 268 21.01 3.42 -6.67
C ASP A 268 21.73 2.20 -6.08
N TYR A 269 21.37 0.99 -6.53
CA TYR A 269 21.92 -0.25 -6.01
C TYR A 269 22.03 -1.31 -7.10
N SER A 270 22.91 -2.29 -6.86
CA SER A 270 23.09 -3.45 -7.72
C SER A 270 22.81 -4.74 -6.98
N ILE A 271 22.28 -5.72 -7.67
CA ILE A 271 22.04 -7.06 -7.14
C ILE A 271 22.69 -8.10 -8.06
N GLU A 272 23.21 -9.15 -7.43
CA GLU A 272 23.55 -10.39 -8.09
C GLU A 272 22.55 -11.44 -7.65
N ALA A 273 21.95 -12.12 -8.59
CA ALA A 273 20.92 -13.12 -8.31
C ALA A 273 21.06 -14.32 -9.22
N SER A 274 20.50 -15.45 -8.81
CA SER A 274 20.45 -16.66 -9.61
C SER A 274 19.07 -17.30 -9.58
N TYR A 275 18.72 -18.01 -10.64
CA TYR A 275 17.52 -18.84 -10.70
C TYR A 275 17.79 -20.13 -11.48
N ILE A 276 16.96 -21.14 -11.24
CA ILE A 276 17.08 -22.43 -11.90
C ILE A 276 16.55 -22.32 -13.32
N ASP A 277 17.38 -22.64 -14.31
CA ASP A 277 16.98 -22.85 -15.69
C ASP A 277 16.22 -24.18 -15.80
N ILE A 278 14.91 -24.14 -15.63
CA ILE A 278 14.04 -25.32 -15.63
C ILE A 278 14.13 -26.07 -16.97
N GLU A 279 14.26 -25.36 -18.08
CA GLU A 279 14.31 -25.96 -19.43
C GLU A 279 15.57 -26.78 -19.66
N ASN A 280 16.70 -26.37 -19.06
CA ASN A 280 18.00 -27.04 -19.20
C ASN A 280 18.43 -27.81 -17.94
N SER A 281 17.55 -27.89 -16.94
CA SER A 281 17.71 -28.72 -15.74
C SER A 281 17.05 -30.08 -15.93
N ILE A 282 17.53 -31.10 -15.22
CA ILE A 282 16.96 -32.47 -15.27
C ILE A 282 16.18 -32.69 -14.00
N TYR A 283 14.86 -32.81 -14.13
CA TYR A 283 13.94 -33.08 -13.03
C TYR A 283 13.46 -34.53 -13.04
N ASP A 284 13.48 -35.19 -11.86
CA ASP A 284 12.93 -36.52 -11.67
C ASP A 284 11.51 -36.41 -11.08
N PRO A 285 10.45 -36.76 -11.85
CA PRO A 285 9.10 -36.66 -11.38
C PRO A 285 8.72 -37.78 -10.38
N GLU A 286 9.50 -38.90 -10.30
CA GLU A 286 9.22 -39.98 -9.35
C GLU A 286 9.71 -39.58 -7.95
N ASP A 287 10.90 -39.04 -7.84
CA ASP A 287 11.50 -38.59 -6.58
C ASP A 287 11.19 -37.12 -6.26
N LYS A 288 10.50 -36.39 -7.16
CA LYS A 288 10.14 -34.96 -7.05
C LYS A 288 11.34 -34.06 -6.73
N CYS A 289 12.49 -34.30 -7.36
CA CYS A 289 13.70 -33.53 -7.17
C CYS A 289 14.45 -33.31 -8.47
N PHE A 290 15.32 -32.29 -8.49
CA PHE A 290 16.23 -32.08 -9.60
C PHE A 290 17.45 -33.00 -9.45
N ILE A 291 17.69 -33.86 -10.45
CA ILE A 291 18.91 -34.63 -10.59
C ILE A 291 20.10 -33.74 -10.96
N TYR A 292 19.80 -32.71 -11.77
CA TYR A 292 20.77 -31.72 -12.21
C TYR A 292 20.07 -30.35 -12.28
N LYS A 293 20.67 -29.35 -11.62
CA LYS A 293 20.22 -27.97 -11.64
C LYS A 293 21.20 -27.15 -12.47
N LYS A 294 20.69 -26.48 -13.50
CA LYS A 294 21.44 -25.45 -14.20
C LYS A 294 20.98 -24.11 -13.70
N TYR A 295 21.91 -23.25 -13.32
CA TYR A 295 21.60 -21.91 -12.83
C TYR A 295 21.87 -20.88 -13.92
N ILE A 296 21.06 -19.85 -13.94
CA ILE A 296 21.28 -18.64 -14.70
C ILE A 296 21.59 -17.55 -13.68
N TYR A 297 22.73 -16.88 -13.86
CA TYR A 297 23.15 -15.77 -13.03
C TYR A 297 22.80 -14.46 -13.73
N LEU A 298 22.34 -13.50 -12.95
CA LEU A 298 22.01 -12.17 -13.48
C LEU A 298 22.54 -11.09 -12.55
N SER A 299 22.95 -9.98 -13.16
CA SER A 299 23.33 -8.77 -12.47
C SER A 299 22.37 -7.66 -12.90
N GLU A 300 21.70 -7.05 -11.95
CA GLU A 300 20.71 -5.99 -12.19
C GLU A 300 21.13 -4.71 -11.48
N LYS A 301 20.86 -3.57 -12.12
CA LYS A 301 21.02 -2.24 -11.53
C LYS A 301 19.66 -1.60 -11.34
N HIS A 302 19.42 -1.14 -10.16
CA HIS A 302 18.16 -0.58 -9.76
C HIS A 302 18.30 0.85 -9.24
N LYS A 303 17.21 1.62 -9.40
CA LYS A 303 17.04 2.93 -8.79
C LYS A 303 15.68 3.01 -8.11
N LYS A 304 15.68 3.15 -6.79
CA LYS A 304 14.46 3.22 -5.99
C LYS A 304 14.36 4.55 -5.27
N ASN A 305 13.14 5.08 -5.26
CA ASN A 305 12.79 6.25 -4.47
C ASN A 305 11.92 5.81 -3.31
N ILE A 306 12.37 6.05 -2.07
CA ILE A 306 11.63 5.71 -0.86
C ILE A 306 11.33 7.01 -0.12
N SER A 307 10.04 7.26 0.17
CA SER A 307 9.59 8.41 0.94
C SER A 307 9.39 7.99 2.40
N VAL A 308 9.99 8.71 3.31
CA VAL A 308 9.98 8.40 4.75
C VAL A 308 9.63 9.65 5.56
N ASP A 309 8.73 9.49 6.51
CA ASP A 309 8.37 10.54 7.46
C ASP A 309 9.17 10.37 8.75
N LEU A 310 9.89 11.43 9.13
CA LEU A 310 10.65 11.46 10.37
C LEU A 310 10.29 12.67 11.22
N ASP A 311 10.25 12.45 12.54
CA ASP A 311 10.05 13.49 13.53
C ASP A 311 11.40 14.02 14.04
N PHE A 312 11.51 15.33 14.08
CA PHE A 312 12.69 16.05 14.53
C PHE A 312 12.33 17.00 15.67
N ILE A 313 13.26 17.18 16.59
CA ILE A 313 13.19 18.23 17.61
C ILE A 313 14.20 19.29 17.26
N LEU A 314 13.74 20.54 17.12
CA LEU A 314 14.60 21.72 16.98
C LEU A 314 15.04 22.13 18.38
N GLN A 315 16.36 22.15 18.63
CA GLN A 315 16.93 22.59 19.90
C GLN A 315 17.12 24.11 19.92
N HIS A 316 17.25 24.67 21.10
CA HIS A 316 17.43 26.12 21.31
C HIS A 316 18.70 26.69 20.64
N ASP A 317 19.69 25.84 20.36
CA ASP A 317 20.92 26.21 19.66
C ASP A 317 20.80 26.17 18.13
N GLY A 318 19.61 25.83 17.61
CA GLY A 318 19.34 25.69 16.18
C GLY A 318 19.77 24.34 15.59
N THR A 319 20.14 23.36 16.40
CA THR A 319 20.45 22.00 15.95
C THR A 319 19.20 21.12 15.94
N PHE A 320 19.23 20.09 15.11
CA PHE A 320 18.14 19.10 15.02
C PHE A 320 18.55 17.80 15.74
N TYR A 321 17.54 17.15 16.30
CA TYR A 321 17.66 15.82 16.85
C TYR A 321 16.54 14.96 16.25
N ILE A 322 16.88 13.78 15.74
CA ILE A 322 15.90 12.81 15.23
C ILE A 322 15.23 12.16 16.45
N GLN A 323 13.91 12.32 16.56
CA GLN A 323 13.15 11.80 17.70
C GLN A 323 12.95 10.29 17.61
N ASN A 324 12.76 9.77 16.40
CA ASN A 324 12.55 8.35 16.16
C ASN A 324 13.90 7.61 16.11
N ASP A 325 13.89 6.37 16.55
CA ASP A 325 15.03 5.48 16.29
C ASP A 325 15.05 5.16 14.79
N ILE A 326 16.11 5.57 14.11
CA ILE A 326 16.26 5.36 12.66
C ILE A 326 16.19 3.87 12.32
N GLU A 327 16.70 2.99 13.20
CA GLU A 327 16.67 1.53 13.02
C GLU A 327 15.24 0.96 13.08
N SER A 328 14.29 1.70 13.65
CA SER A 328 12.87 1.31 13.72
C SER A 328 12.02 1.78 12.53
N VAL A 329 12.61 2.49 11.58
CA VAL A 329 11.90 3.02 10.40
C VAL A 329 11.62 1.88 9.42
N LYS A 330 10.41 1.34 9.45
CA LYS A 330 9.99 0.18 8.65
C LYS A 330 10.17 0.38 7.15
N ASP A 331 9.93 1.60 6.67
CA ASP A 331 10.00 1.91 5.23
C ASP A 331 11.44 1.84 4.68
N LEU A 332 12.45 1.89 5.55
CA LEU A 332 13.85 1.70 5.19
C LEU A 332 14.36 0.29 5.48
N SER A 333 13.62 -0.53 6.22
CA SER A 333 14.04 -1.88 6.59
C SER A 333 13.72 -2.93 5.53
N VAL A 334 12.90 -2.57 4.53
CA VAL A 334 12.49 -3.44 3.44
C VAL A 334 12.61 -2.68 2.13
N ILE A 335 13.34 -3.22 1.17
CA ILE A 335 13.44 -2.69 -0.19
C ILE A 335 12.72 -3.66 -1.12
N GLU A 336 11.62 -3.19 -1.70
CA GLU A 336 10.87 -3.95 -2.69
C GLU A 336 11.55 -3.83 -4.05
N LEU A 337 11.89 -4.97 -4.64
CA LEU A 337 12.41 -5.08 -5.99
C LEU A 337 11.24 -5.25 -6.95
N ASP A 338 11.06 -4.29 -7.83
CA ASP A 338 10.04 -4.32 -8.89
C ASP A 338 10.69 -3.98 -10.25
N ASP A 339 10.01 -4.34 -11.33
CA ASP A 339 10.49 -4.08 -12.68
C ASP A 339 10.56 -2.56 -13.00
N GLU A 340 9.83 -1.73 -12.26
CA GLU A 340 9.86 -0.27 -12.42
C GLU A 340 11.17 0.34 -11.87
N SER A 341 11.83 -0.33 -10.94
CA SER A 341 13.11 0.11 -10.37
C SER A 341 14.32 -0.22 -11.24
N LEU A 342 14.19 -1.14 -12.21
CA LEU A 342 15.27 -1.57 -13.09
C LEU A 342 15.73 -0.42 -13.99
N VAL A 343 17.05 -0.15 -13.99
CA VAL A 343 17.63 0.96 -14.77
C VAL A 343 18.02 0.53 -16.17
N ASP A 344 18.65 -0.66 -16.29
CA ASP A 344 19.16 -1.22 -17.53
C ASP A 344 18.66 -2.67 -17.68
N GLU A 345 18.74 -3.24 -18.90
CA GLU A 345 18.47 -4.66 -19.10
C GLU A 345 19.45 -5.51 -18.26
N PRO A 346 18.95 -6.58 -17.59
CA PRO A 346 19.79 -7.46 -16.79
C PRO A 346 20.95 -8.04 -17.61
N ILE A 347 22.15 -8.05 -17.03
CA ILE A 347 23.28 -8.78 -17.63
C ILE A 347 23.12 -10.23 -17.22
N ILE A 348 22.89 -11.09 -18.20
CA ILE A 348 22.72 -12.53 -18.00
C ILE A 348 24.06 -13.21 -18.31
N ASP A 349 24.63 -13.87 -17.32
CA ASP A 349 25.80 -14.74 -17.47
C ASP A 349 25.32 -16.21 -17.46
N MET A 350 25.41 -16.86 -18.58
CA MET A 350 25.12 -18.29 -18.67
C MET A 350 26.43 -19.02 -18.34
N ASP A 351 26.51 -19.58 -17.13
CA ASP A 351 27.66 -20.41 -16.79
C ASP A 351 27.72 -21.60 -17.75
N GLU A 352 28.77 -21.63 -18.62
CA GLU A 352 29.10 -22.80 -19.45
C GLU A 352 29.78 -23.90 -18.64
N GLY A 353 29.90 -23.71 -17.33
CA GLY A 353 30.57 -24.62 -16.40
C GLY A 353 29.80 -25.91 -16.18
N LEU A 354 30.26 -26.99 -16.81
CA LEU A 354 29.96 -28.36 -16.43
C LEU A 354 30.63 -28.66 -15.06
N GLU A 355 30.06 -28.20 -13.97
CA GLU A 355 30.30 -28.85 -12.68
C GLU A 355 29.47 -30.14 -12.67
N TYR A 356 30.13 -31.23 -13.07
CA TYR A 356 29.67 -32.56 -12.71
C TYR A 356 29.65 -32.58 -11.19
N ALA A 357 28.43 -32.56 -10.59
CA ALA A 357 28.28 -33.03 -9.23
C ALA A 357 28.93 -34.43 -9.17
N GLU A 358 30.08 -34.53 -8.52
CA GLU A 358 30.64 -35.82 -8.18
C GLU A 358 29.54 -36.59 -7.47
N MET A 359 29.15 -37.73 -8.03
CA MET A 359 28.28 -38.71 -7.39
C MET A 359 29.00 -39.20 -6.12
N LEU A 360 28.98 -38.40 -5.10
CA LEU A 360 29.19 -38.85 -3.73
C LEU A 360 27.81 -39.31 -3.28
N GLY A 361 27.69 -40.64 -3.19
CA GLY A 361 26.53 -41.27 -2.58
C GLY A 361 26.28 -40.71 -1.20
N ASP A 362 25.03 -40.75 -0.87
CA ASP A 362 24.32 -40.60 0.37
C ASP A 362 23.47 -39.32 0.49
N ASP A 363 22.14 -39.51 0.29
CA ASP A 363 21.02 -38.89 0.99
C ASP A 363 20.94 -37.33 1.05
N TYR A 364 21.05 -36.63 -0.07
CA TYR A 364 20.56 -35.24 -0.10
C TYR A 364 19.65 -34.99 -1.30
N CYS A 365 18.45 -35.55 -1.27
CA CYS A 365 17.29 -34.90 -1.88
C CYS A 365 16.92 -33.73 -0.97
N TYR A 366 17.36 -32.52 -1.30
CA TYR A 366 16.76 -31.32 -0.73
C TYR A 366 15.32 -31.28 -1.22
N GLN A 367 14.38 -31.43 -0.29
CA GLN A 367 13.00 -31.07 -0.54
C GLN A 367 13.01 -29.53 -0.75
N ASP A 368 13.05 -29.11 -2.01
CA ASP A 368 12.84 -27.69 -2.35
C ASP A 368 11.40 -27.35 -1.99
N SER A 369 11.24 -26.50 -0.99
CA SER A 369 9.97 -25.96 -0.57
C SER A 369 9.24 -25.16 -1.67
N PHE A 370 9.91 -24.90 -2.78
CA PHE A 370 9.40 -24.10 -3.91
C PHE A 370 8.45 -24.87 -4.83
N LEU A 371 8.55 -26.20 -4.94
CA LEU A 371 7.58 -26.97 -5.70
C LEU A 371 6.37 -27.43 -4.85
N GLU A 372 6.43 -27.29 -3.53
CA GLU A 372 5.28 -27.62 -2.66
C GLU A 372 4.14 -26.59 -2.75
N ASN A 373 4.35 -25.43 -3.39
CA ASN A 373 3.26 -24.43 -3.49
C ASN A 373 2.30 -24.65 -4.65
N ASP A 374 2.65 -25.45 -5.67
CA ASP A 374 1.75 -25.71 -6.80
C ASP A 374 0.93 -26.99 -6.66
N ASP A 375 1.27 -27.87 -5.71
CA ASP A 375 0.50 -29.08 -5.35
C ASP A 375 -0.08 -29.04 -3.92
N ARG A 376 -0.23 -27.87 -3.29
CA ARG A 376 -1.27 -27.72 -2.29
C ARG A 376 -2.61 -27.72 -3.03
N ILE A 377 -3.03 -28.87 -3.47
CA ILE A 377 -4.43 -29.23 -3.34
C ILE A 377 -4.66 -29.06 -1.85
N ASP A 378 -5.12 -27.88 -1.44
CA ASP A 378 -5.72 -27.72 -0.13
C ASP A 378 -6.77 -28.81 -0.08
N GLN A 379 -6.44 -29.94 0.58
CA GLN A 379 -7.41 -31.01 0.78
C GLN A 379 -8.41 -30.44 1.76
N TYR A 380 -9.37 -29.74 1.19
CA TYR A 380 -10.52 -29.30 1.95
C TYR A 380 -11.18 -30.53 2.55
N SER A 381 -11.41 -30.45 3.83
CA SER A 381 -12.06 -31.52 4.56
C SER A 381 -13.46 -31.10 4.99
N CYS A 382 -14.39 -32.04 4.91
CA CYS A 382 -15.75 -31.85 5.39
C CYS A 382 -15.76 -31.51 6.88
N GLU A 383 -16.36 -30.38 7.25
CA GLU A 383 -16.43 -29.90 8.64
C GLU A 383 -17.21 -30.88 9.57
N ASN A 384 -18.01 -31.77 9.02
CA ASN A 384 -18.81 -32.71 9.80
C ASN A 384 -18.17 -34.07 9.96
N CYS A 385 -17.48 -34.62 8.95
CA CYS A 385 -16.95 -35.97 8.99
C CYS A 385 -15.46 -36.09 8.61
N SER A 386 -14.78 -34.96 8.34
CA SER A 386 -13.36 -34.88 7.96
C SER A 386 -12.98 -35.64 6.68
N SER A 387 -13.97 -36.05 5.86
CA SER A 387 -13.69 -36.63 4.54
C SER A 387 -13.19 -35.52 3.57
N PRO A 388 -12.28 -35.85 2.64
CA PRO A 388 -11.80 -34.88 1.65
C PRO A 388 -12.96 -34.40 0.77
N VAL A 389 -12.94 -33.10 0.45
CA VAL A 389 -13.91 -32.41 -0.42
C VAL A 389 -13.13 -31.85 -1.61
N ASP A 390 -13.69 -31.95 -2.81
CA ASP A 390 -13.06 -31.39 -3.99
C ASP A 390 -13.01 -29.86 -3.93
N GLU A 391 -12.00 -29.31 -4.60
CA GLU A 391 -11.69 -27.86 -4.59
C GLU A 391 -12.85 -27.01 -5.10
N THR A 392 -13.59 -27.49 -6.10
CA THR A 392 -14.71 -26.75 -6.69
C THR A 392 -15.85 -26.59 -5.69
N THR A 393 -16.19 -27.67 -4.99
CA THR A 393 -17.23 -27.70 -3.95
C THR A 393 -16.83 -26.84 -2.74
N ALA A 394 -15.56 -26.93 -2.33
CA ALA A 394 -15.03 -26.12 -1.23
C ALA A 394 -15.00 -24.62 -1.57
N THR A 395 -14.57 -24.26 -2.77
CA THR A 395 -14.52 -22.88 -3.25
C THR A 395 -15.92 -22.26 -3.36
N LEU A 396 -16.91 -23.02 -3.83
CA LEU A 396 -18.29 -22.56 -3.86
C LEU A 396 -18.86 -22.34 -2.44
N ALA A 397 -18.58 -23.23 -1.51
CA ALA A 397 -19.01 -23.08 -0.13
C ALA A 397 -18.37 -21.86 0.55
N LEU A 398 -17.06 -21.65 0.36
CA LEU A 398 -16.34 -20.50 0.88
C LEU A 398 -16.85 -19.17 0.32
N ASN A 399 -17.11 -19.11 -0.99
CA ASN A 399 -17.64 -17.91 -1.64
C ASN A 399 -19.04 -17.54 -1.16
N ASN A 400 -19.84 -18.53 -0.76
CA ASN A 400 -21.19 -18.32 -0.24
C ASN A 400 -21.25 -18.16 1.29
N GLN A 401 -20.10 -18.23 1.97
CA GLN A 401 -19.99 -18.28 3.45
C GLN A 401 -20.75 -19.48 4.08
N GLU A 402 -20.85 -20.56 3.34
CA GLU A 402 -21.48 -21.81 3.78
C GLU A 402 -20.41 -22.76 4.36
N ARG A 403 -20.87 -23.77 5.11
CA ARG A 403 -19.97 -24.81 5.63
C ARG A 403 -19.45 -25.71 4.51
N ILE A 404 -18.18 -26.07 4.58
CA ILE A 404 -17.58 -27.04 3.65
C ILE A 404 -18.08 -28.45 4.06
N LEU A 405 -19.00 -29.02 3.29
CA LEU A 405 -19.55 -30.32 3.52
C LEU A 405 -19.33 -31.22 2.30
N CYS A 406 -19.01 -32.50 2.53
CA CYS A 406 -18.99 -33.50 1.46
C CYS A 406 -20.43 -33.85 1.02
N ASP A 407 -20.60 -34.38 -0.18
CA ASP A 407 -21.91 -34.72 -0.76
C ASP A 407 -22.77 -35.59 0.16
N ALA A 408 -22.15 -36.52 0.91
CA ALA A 408 -22.86 -37.35 1.85
C ALA A 408 -23.39 -36.61 3.08
N CYS A 409 -22.67 -35.58 3.56
CA CYS A 409 -23.12 -34.76 4.66
C CYS A 409 -24.10 -33.66 4.20
N LEU A 410 -23.92 -33.13 3.00
CA LEU A 410 -24.83 -32.17 2.40
C LEU A 410 -26.23 -32.77 2.13
N SER A 411 -26.29 -33.99 1.62
CA SER A 411 -27.55 -34.69 1.39
C SER A 411 -28.31 -35.00 2.69
N ASN A 412 -27.63 -35.24 3.80
CA ASN A 412 -28.26 -35.45 5.11
C ASN A 412 -28.72 -34.13 5.75
N TYR A 413 -28.04 -33.00 5.46
CA TYR A 413 -28.42 -31.68 5.98
C TYR A 413 -29.70 -31.14 5.35
N ASN A 414 -29.91 -31.42 4.06
CA ASN A 414 -31.15 -31.04 3.34
C ASN A 414 -32.35 -31.92 3.66
N SER A 415 -32.19 -33.04 4.35
CA SER A 415 -33.29 -33.94 4.72
C SER A 415 -33.94 -33.64 6.08
N ASP A 416 -33.30 -32.77 6.89
CA ASP A 416 -33.82 -32.38 8.23
C ASP A 416 -34.65 -31.10 8.23
N ASP A 417 -34.70 -30.37 7.10
CA ASP A 417 -35.52 -29.12 6.95
C ASP A 417 -36.93 -29.38 6.34
N GLU A 418 -37.36 -30.61 6.17
CA GLU A 418 -38.72 -31.02 5.75
C GLU A 418 -39.50 -31.76 6.87
N LEU A 419 -39.49 -31.20 8.10
CA LEU A 419 -40.45 -31.67 9.14
C LEU A 419 -41.00 -30.48 9.93
#